data_362ea09f6e1c84984edebe8b3da02cbb
#
_entry.id   362ea09f6e1c84984edebe8b3da02cbb
#
_cell.length_a   1.000
_cell.length_b   1.000
_cell.length_c   1.000
_cell.angle_alpha   90.00
_cell.angle_beta   90.00
_cell.angle_gamma   90.00
#
_symmetry.space_group_name_H-M   'P 1'
#
loop_
_entity.id
_entity.type
_entity.pdbx_description
1 polymer ?
#
loop_
_entity_poly.entity_id
_entity_poly.type
_entity_poly.pdbx_seq_one_letter_code
_entity_poly.pdbx_strand_id
1 'polypeptide(L)'
;MNTIVTSREEILKASRILIQQNGWAAVNIRSVAAACGVSVGSIYNYFDSKTALVSAAVESVWNDIFHHPENGDAFQDTLSCIRWMYQQMEYGCKQYPGFFAHHSLVFIQHGMTGGKEKMHEAWQHILSSLCDVLKNDSHVREDAFNQQFTPEKFAGVLFSLMLSALVRQDFDPSAVLEVVRRTLYEGNSE
;
A
#
# COMPACT_ATOMS: atom_id res chain seq x y z
N MET A 1 23.93 0.50 -34.96
CA MET A 1 22.56 0.31 -34.45
C MET A 1 22.64 0.55 -32.97
N ASN A 2 22.05 1.66 -32.46
CA ASN A 2 22.00 1.92 -31.01
C ASN A 2 20.95 0.96 -30.41
N THR A 3 21.39 -0.08 -29.74
CA THR A 3 20.47 -0.99 -29.02
C THR A 3 19.89 -0.17 -27.87
N ILE A 4 18.61 0.11 -27.91
CA ILE A 4 17.92 0.74 -26.78
C ILE A 4 18.04 -0.24 -25.60
N VAL A 5 18.83 0.15 -24.61
CA VAL A 5 19.03 -0.62 -23.40
C VAL A 5 17.94 -0.18 -22.42
N THR A 6 17.11 -1.10 -21.93
CA THR A 6 16.15 -0.86 -20.87
C THR A 6 16.66 -1.49 -19.57
N SER A 7 16.09 -1.11 -18.44
CA SER A 7 16.35 -1.70 -17.12
C SER A 7 15.05 -2.19 -16.49
N ARG A 8 15.17 -3.02 -15.45
CA ARG A 8 14.02 -3.46 -14.67
C ARG A 8 13.24 -2.27 -14.12
N GLU A 9 13.94 -1.24 -13.66
CA GLU A 9 13.34 -0.01 -13.12
C GLU A 9 12.59 0.79 -14.19
N GLU A 10 13.17 0.96 -15.39
CA GLU A 10 12.51 1.63 -16.52
C GLU A 10 11.25 0.89 -16.96
N ILE A 11 11.26 -0.44 -16.98
CA ILE A 11 10.10 -1.28 -17.29
C ILE A 11 9.00 -1.07 -16.24
N LEU A 12 9.35 -1.04 -14.96
CA LEU A 12 8.38 -0.81 -13.88
C LEU A 12 7.84 0.63 -13.90
N LYS A 13 8.67 1.62 -14.19
CA LYS A 13 8.25 3.01 -14.39
C LYS A 13 7.26 3.14 -15.56
N ALA A 14 7.56 2.52 -16.70
CA ALA A 14 6.67 2.48 -17.85
C ALA A 14 5.33 1.79 -17.49
N SER A 15 5.37 0.72 -16.70
CA SER A 15 4.19 0.02 -16.22
C SER A 15 3.32 0.92 -15.33
N ARG A 16 3.92 1.69 -14.39
CA ARG A 16 3.18 2.67 -13.57
C ARG A 16 2.51 3.74 -14.43
N ILE A 17 3.22 4.30 -15.41
CA ILE A 17 2.67 5.31 -16.33
C ILE A 17 1.48 4.73 -17.12
N LEU A 18 1.57 3.50 -17.60
CA LEU A 18 0.46 2.83 -18.29
C LEU A 18 -0.76 2.66 -17.36
N ILE A 19 -0.54 2.31 -16.09
CA ILE A 19 -1.62 2.20 -15.10
C ILE A 19 -2.29 3.56 -14.87
N GLN A 20 -1.50 4.61 -14.71
CA GLN A 20 -2.00 5.97 -14.48
C GLN A 20 -2.85 6.47 -15.65
N GLN A 21 -2.43 6.21 -16.89
CA GLN A 21 -3.07 6.72 -18.09
C GLN A 21 -4.26 5.88 -18.56
N ASN A 22 -4.17 4.57 -18.43
CA ASN A 22 -5.07 3.62 -19.09
C ASN A 22 -5.67 2.57 -18.13
N GLY A 23 -5.38 2.69 -16.83
CA GLY A 23 -5.81 1.75 -15.81
C GLY A 23 -5.03 0.43 -15.80
N TRP A 24 -5.32 -0.40 -14.81
CA TRP A 24 -4.61 -1.64 -14.54
C TRP A 24 -4.58 -2.64 -15.71
N ALA A 25 -5.69 -2.77 -16.45
CA ALA A 25 -5.82 -3.70 -17.56
C ALA A 25 -4.85 -3.43 -18.73
N ALA A 26 -4.28 -2.21 -18.79
CA ALA A 26 -3.30 -1.84 -19.81
C ALA A 26 -1.94 -2.52 -19.66
N VAL A 27 -1.61 -3.05 -18.46
CA VAL A 27 -0.31 -3.66 -18.19
C VAL A 27 -0.27 -5.09 -18.75
N ASN A 28 0.49 -5.24 -19.81
CA ASN A 28 0.85 -6.54 -20.38
C ASN A 28 2.21 -6.45 -21.09
N ILE A 29 2.81 -7.60 -21.40
CA ILE A 29 4.16 -7.66 -22.00
C ILE A 29 4.29 -6.77 -23.25
N ARG A 30 3.27 -6.77 -24.13
CA ARG A 30 3.33 -6.02 -25.40
C ARG A 30 3.21 -4.51 -25.19
N SER A 31 2.27 -4.07 -24.35
CA SER A 31 2.07 -2.64 -24.06
C SER A 31 3.27 -2.05 -23.33
N VAL A 32 3.86 -2.79 -22.38
CA VAL A 32 5.06 -2.37 -21.67
C VAL A 32 6.26 -2.33 -22.57
N ALA A 33 6.47 -3.33 -23.45
CA ALA A 33 7.55 -3.31 -24.45
C ALA A 33 7.42 -2.10 -25.37
N ALA A 34 6.22 -1.81 -25.87
CA ALA A 34 5.95 -0.64 -26.70
C ALA A 34 6.23 0.68 -25.96
N ALA A 35 5.81 0.80 -24.68
CA ALA A 35 6.07 1.97 -23.86
C ALA A 35 7.57 2.20 -23.58
N CYS A 36 8.34 1.13 -23.47
CA CYS A 36 9.80 1.18 -23.31
C CYS A 36 10.56 1.35 -24.65
N GLY A 37 9.89 1.26 -25.79
CA GLY A 37 10.53 1.28 -27.11
C GLY A 37 11.44 0.07 -27.40
N VAL A 38 11.16 -1.09 -26.76
CA VAL A 38 11.96 -2.31 -26.90
C VAL A 38 11.14 -3.48 -27.45
N SER A 39 11.83 -4.57 -27.82
CA SER A 39 11.16 -5.81 -28.23
C SER A 39 10.48 -6.52 -27.05
N VAL A 40 9.47 -7.32 -27.34
CA VAL A 40 8.84 -8.22 -26.37
C VAL A 40 9.87 -9.17 -25.74
N GLY A 41 10.83 -9.66 -26.52
CA GLY A 41 11.92 -10.50 -26.02
C GLY A 41 12.81 -9.78 -24.99
N SER A 42 12.99 -8.47 -25.14
CA SER A 42 13.75 -7.67 -24.16
C SER A 42 13.07 -7.63 -22.78
N ILE A 43 11.74 -7.63 -22.71
CA ILE A 43 11.01 -7.70 -21.44
C ILE A 43 11.22 -9.06 -20.76
N TYR A 44 11.23 -10.14 -21.54
CA TYR A 44 11.46 -11.49 -21.01
C TYR A 44 12.88 -11.71 -20.45
N ASN A 45 13.85 -10.85 -20.78
CA ASN A 45 15.17 -10.87 -20.12
C ASN A 45 15.11 -10.41 -18.64
N TYR A 46 14.05 -9.72 -18.23
CA TYR A 46 13.87 -9.19 -16.86
C TYR A 46 12.73 -9.85 -16.09
N PHE A 47 11.74 -10.41 -16.81
CA PHE A 47 10.54 -11.01 -16.20
C PHE A 47 10.20 -12.32 -16.93
N ASP A 48 10.34 -13.44 -16.25
CA ASP A 48 10.18 -14.80 -16.81
C ASP A 48 8.77 -15.08 -17.36
N SER A 49 7.78 -14.30 -16.94
CA SER A 49 6.37 -14.46 -17.32
C SER A 49 5.59 -13.14 -17.25
N LYS A 50 4.40 -13.14 -17.89
CA LYS A 50 3.42 -12.06 -17.72
C LYS A 50 3.05 -11.89 -16.23
N THR A 51 2.90 -12.98 -15.50
CA THR A 51 2.57 -12.94 -14.06
C THR A 51 3.69 -12.28 -13.26
N ALA A 52 4.96 -12.58 -13.55
CA ALA A 52 6.10 -11.96 -12.89
C ALA A 52 6.16 -10.43 -13.14
N LEU A 53 5.93 -9.98 -14.39
CA LEU A 53 5.84 -8.55 -14.71
C LEU A 53 4.69 -7.88 -13.95
N VAL A 54 3.50 -8.48 -13.96
CA VAL A 54 2.30 -7.94 -13.29
C VAL A 54 2.51 -7.86 -11.79
N SER A 55 3.05 -8.90 -11.15
CA SER A 55 3.37 -8.89 -9.72
C SER A 55 4.38 -7.80 -9.35
N ALA A 56 5.43 -7.65 -10.15
CA ALA A 56 6.42 -6.60 -9.92
C ALA A 56 5.85 -5.19 -10.16
N ALA A 57 4.92 -5.02 -11.10
CA ALA A 57 4.23 -3.76 -11.32
C ALA A 57 3.32 -3.40 -10.13
N VAL A 58 2.61 -4.38 -9.53
CA VAL A 58 1.84 -4.19 -8.27
C VAL A 58 2.76 -3.69 -7.16
N GLU A 59 3.84 -4.42 -6.90
CA GLU A 59 4.85 -4.05 -5.89
C GLU A 59 5.42 -2.65 -6.14
N SER A 60 5.70 -2.30 -7.41
CA SER A 60 6.20 -0.98 -7.80
C SER A 60 5.20 0.14 -7.53
N VAL A 61 3.89 -0.09 -7.72
CA VAL A 61 2.84 0.88 -7.37
C VAL A 61 2.74 1.04 -5.86
N TRP A 62 2.79 -0.05 -5.09
CA TRP A 62 2.81 0.01 -3.63
C TRP A 62 3.99 0.81 -3.10
N ASN A 63 5.18 0.58 -3.65
CA ASN A 63 6.37 1.34 -3.27
C ASN A 63 6.23 2.83 -3.61
N ASP A 64 5.63 3.15 -4.75
CA ASP A 64 5.38 4.54 -5.16
C ASP A 64 4.38 5.25 -4.22
N ILE A 65 3.41 4.53 -3.67
CA ILE A 65 2.40 5.09 -2.75
C ILE A 65 2.96 5.19 -1.32
N PHE A 66 3.61 4.14 -0.80
CA PHE A 66 3.91 4.02 0.62
C PHE A 66 5.40 4.08 0.99
N HIS A 67 6.32 4.00 0.00
CA HIS A 67 7.77 4.06 0.26
C HIS A 67 8.32 5.43 -0.10
N HIS A 68 8.25 6.37 0.86
CA HIS A 68 8.91 7.65 0.76
C HIS A 68 9.94 7.78 1.89
N PRO A 69 11.25 7.81 1.58
CA PRO A 69 12.31 7.89 2.60
C PRO A 69 12.26 9.16 3.46
N GLU A 70 11.49 10.16 3.05
CA GLU A 70 11.35 11.46 3.73
C GLU A 70 10.33 11.43 4.89
N ASN A 71 9.66 10.28 5.13
CA ASN A 71 8.55 10.16 6.08
C ASN A 71 8.97 9.73 7.49
N GLY A 72 10.21 9.91 7.90
CA GLY A 72 10.67 9.59 9.26
C GLY A 72 9.77 10.19 10.36
N ASP A 73 9.25 11.40 10.13
CA ASP A 73 8.36 12.08 11.08
C ASP A 73 6.94 11.47 11.15
N ALA A 74 6.48 10.83 10.08
CA ALA A 74 5.13 10.23 10.03
C ALA A 74 4.99 9.02 10.96
N PHE A 75 6.08 8.40 11.37
CA PHE A 75 6.11 7.21 12.21
C PHE A 75 6.53 7.48 13.67
N GLN A 76 6.60 8.75 14.08
CA GLN A 76 6.96 9.11 15.46
C GLN A 76 5.83 8.85 16.45
N ASP A 77 4.58 9.00 16.03
CA ASP A 77 3.40 8.73 16.84
C ASP A 77 2.26 8.12 16.01
N THR A 78 1.32 7.49 16.69
CA THR A 78 0.21 6.76 16.06
C THR A 78 -0.73 7.69 15.27
N LEU A 79 -1.02 8.88 15.77
CA LEU A 79 -1.94 9.81 15.09
C LEU A 79 -1.33 10.34 13.78
N SER A 80 -0.03 10.66 13.78
CA SER A 80 0.70 11.08 12.59
C SER A 80 0.79 9.96 11.57
N CYS A 81 1.06 8.73 12.01
CA CYS A 81 1.09 7.55 11.15
C CYS A 81 -0.26 7.32 10.46
N ILE A 82 -1.37 7.33 11.21
CA ILE A 82 -2.71 7.15 10.64
C ILE A 82 -3.04 8.27 9.64
N ARG A 83 -2.77 9.52 9.99
CA ARG A 83 -3.02 10.66 9.08
C ARG A 83 -2.26 10.49 7.78
N TRP A 84 -0.98 10.15 7.86
CA TRP A 84 -0.14 9.89 6.70
C TRP A 84 -0.68 8.72 5.85
N MET A 85 -1.08 7.61 6.47
CA MET A 85 -1.64 6.45 5.74
C MET A 85 -2.90 6.82 4.97
N TYR A 86 -3.81 7.61 5.56
CA TYR A 86 -5.01 8.09 4.86
C TYR A 86 -4.67 9.00 3.68
N GLN A 87 -3.68 9.88 3.83
CA GLN A 87 -3.18 10.73 2.75
C GLN A 87 -2.57 9.90 1.60
N GLN A 88 -1.78 8.86 1.93
CA GLN A 88 -1.21 7.99 0.91
C GLN A 88 -2.28 7.15 0.20
N MET A 89 -3.29 6.67 0.89
CA MET A 89 -4.43 5.99 0.26
C MET A 89 -5.19 6.91 -0.70
N GLU A 90 -5.47 8.14 -0.30
CA GLU A 90 -6.10 9.14 -1.17
C GLU A 90 -5.23 9.45 -2.40
N TYR A 91 -3.95 9.70 -2.20
CA TYR A 91 -2.96 9.88 -3.27
C TYR A 91 -2.96 8.69 -4.23
N GLY A 92 -2.85 7.47 -3.71
CA GLY A 92 -2.84 6.25 -4.51
C GLY A 92 -4.12 6.04 -5.32
N CYS A 93 -5.30 6.35 -4.75
CA CYS A 93 -6.57 6.28 -5.48
C CYS A 93 -6.63 7.29 -6.63
N LYS A 94 -6.08 8.50 -6.43
CA LYS A 94 -6.02 9.55 -7.48
C LYS A 94 -5.00 9.22 -8.56
N GLN A 95 -3.82 8.75 -8.19
CA GLN A 95 -2.72 8.46 -9.13
C GLN A 95 -2.92 7.16 -9.90
N TYR A 96 -3.54 6.15 -9.28
CA TYR A 96 -3.71 4.82 -9.84
C TYR A 96 -5.18 4.38 -9.80
N PRO A 97 -6.05 4.97 -10.68
CA PRO A 97 -7.48 4.69 -10.65
C PRO A 97 -7.79 3.19 -10.76
N GLY A 98 -8.62 2.68 -9.85
CA GLY A 98 -9.01 1.27 -9.81
C GLY A 98 -7.98 0.32 -9.19
N PHE A 99 -6.76 0.77 -8.87
CA PHE A 99 -5.72 -0.09 -8.30
C PHE A 99 -6.19 -0.76 -7.00
N PHE A 100 -6.62 0.01 -6.03
CA PHE A 100 -7.11 -0.54 -4.77
C PHE A 100 -8.41 -1.33 -4.93
N ALA A 101 -9.37 -0.86 -5.75
CA ALA A 101 -10.62 -1.58 -5.98
C ALA A 101 -10.39 -2.97 -6.59
N HIS A 102 -9.39 -3.10 -7.48
CA HIS A 102 -9.03 -4.38 -8.08
C HIS A 102 -8.28 -5.32 -7.13
N HIS A 103 -7.56 -4.77 -6.16
CA HIS A 103 -6.62 -5.50 -5.33
C HIS A 103 -7.04 -5.61 -3.86
N SER A 104 -7.86 -4.69 -3.31
CA SER A 104 -8.33 -4.77 -1.92
C SER A 104 -9.41 -5.84 -1.70
N LEU A 105 -10.26 -6.10 -2.69
CA LEU A 105 -11.27 -7.18 -2.63
C LEU A 105 -10.63 -8.57 -2.56
N VAL A 106 -9.39 -8.70 -2.98
CA VAL A 106 -8.62 -9.93 -2.95
C VAL A 106 -8.25 -10.35 -1.53
N PHE A 107 -8.13 -9.40 -0.60
CA PHE A 107 -7.89 -9.71 0.82
C PHE A 107 -9.08 -10.44 1.48
N ILE A 108 -10.29 -10.16 0.99
CA ILE A 108 -11.53 -10.72 1.53
C ILE A 108 -11.86 -12.10 0.91
N GLN A 109 -11.33 -12.42 -0.27
CA GLN A 109 -11.60 -13.68 -0.97
C GLN A 109 -10.41 -14.64 -0.87
N HIS A 110 -10.63 -15.79 -0.21
CA HIS A 110 -9.67 -16.88 -0.14
C HIS A 110 -9.47 -17.54 -1.51
N GLY A 111 -8.30 -17.34 -2.10
CA GLY A 111 -7.90 -17.98 -3.36
C GLY A 111 -6.74 -17.26 -4.04
N MET A 112 -5.51 -17.77 -3.89
CA MET A 112 -4.28 -17.08 -4.27
C MET A 112 -3.76 -17.46 -5.65
N THR A 113 -3.50 -16.47 -6.51
CA THR A 113 -2.71 -16.60 -7.74
C THR A 113 -1.82 -15.37 -7.92
N GLY A 114 -0.52 -15.55 -8.00
CA GLY A 114 0.54 -14.62 -8.41
C GLY A 114 0.51 -13.20 -7.79
N GLY A 115 -0.22 -12.25 -8.39
CA GLY A 115 -0.28 -10.86 -7.91
C GLY A 115 -0.96 -10.69 -6.53
N LYS A 116 -1.68 -11.69 -6.06
CA LYS A 116 -2.37 -11.71 -4.78
C LYS A 116 -1.41 -11.95 -3.60
N GLU A 117 -0.35 -12.75 -3.81
CA GLU A 117 0.68 -13.00 -2.78
C GLU A 117 1.42 -11.72 -2.44
N LYS A 118 1.84 -10.95 -3.46
CA LYS A 118 2.54 -9.67 -3.27
C LYS A 118 1.66 -8.63 -2.59
N MET A 119 0.37 -8.60 -2.91
CA MET A 119 -0.60 -7.75 -2.22
C MET A 119 -0.73 -8.15 -0.75
N HIS A 120 -0.83 -9.44 -0.46
CA HIS A 120 -0.90 -9.94 0.91
C HIS A 120 0.36 -9.58 1.71
N GLU A 121 1.55 -9.77 1.13
CA GLU A 121 2.82 -9.36 1.73
C GLU A 121 2.84 -7.85 2.04
N ALA A 122 2.41 -7.00 1.10
CA ALA A 122 2.34 -5.56 1.30
C ALA A 122 1.39 -5.18 2.46
N TRP A 123 0.20 -5.79 2.53
CA TRP A 123 -0.74 -5.57 3.62
C TRP A 123 -0.22 -6.06 4.97
N GLN A 124 0.46 -7.20 5.01
CA GLN A 124 1.10 -7.70 6.25
C GLN A 124 2.21 -6.76 6.71
N HIS A 125 2.98 -6.21 5.78
CA HIS A 125 4.01 -5.22 6.11
C HIS A 125 3.41 -3.93 6.71
N ILE A 126 2.34 -3.40 6.12
CA ILE A 126 1.63 -2.23 6.65
C ILE A 126 1.08 -2.51 8.05
N LEU A 127 0.45 -3.66 8.25
CA LEU A 127 -0.11 -4.06 9.56
C LEU A 127 0.99 -4.19 10.62
N SER A 128 2.12 -4.81 10.27
CA SER A 128 3.29 -4.91 11.15
C SER A 128 3.86 -3.55 11.51
N SER A 129 4.06 -2.68 10.53
CA SER A 129 4.59 -1.33 10.75
C SER A 129 3.65 -0.49 11.64
N LEU A 130 2.35 -0.58 11.45
CA LEU A 130 1.36 0.08 12.31
C LEU A 130 1.42 -0.46 13.74
N CYS A 131 1.57 -1.77 13.90
CA CYS A 131 1.73 -2.39 15.21
C CYS A 131 3.01 -1.93 15.92
N ASP A 132 4.11 -1.79 15.18
CA ASP A 132 5.38 -1.31 15.72
C ASP A 132 5.28 0.16 16.16
N VAL A 133 4.58 1.02 15.41
CA VAL A 133 4.31 2.40 15.83
C VAL A 133 3.47 2.41 17.12
N LEU A 134 2.39 1.62 17.20
CA LEU A 134 1.56 1.51 18.41
C LEU A 134 2.36 1.09 19.66
N LYS A 135 3.35 0.21 19.50
CA LYS A 135 4.19 -0.29 20.60
C LYS A 135 5.26 0.70 21.03
N ASN A 136 5.74 1.52 20.11
CA ASN A 136 6.88 2.42 20.35
C ASN A 136 6.45 3.88 20.60
N ASP A 137 5.17 4.21 20.45
CA ASP A 137 4.65 5.55 20.69
C ASP A 137 4.65 5.87 22.20
N SER A 138 5.57 6.72 22.61
CA SER A 138 5.79 7.11 24.00
C SER A 138 4.65 7.95 24.60
N HIS A 139 3.71 8.43 23.79
CA HIS A 139 2.56 9.21 24.24
C HIS A 139 1.35 8.30 24.56
N VAL A 140 1.41 7.02 24.21
CA VAL A 140 0.38 6.05 24.56
C VAL A 140 0.43 5.80 26.08
N ARG A 141 -0.71 5.95 26.76
CA ARG A 141 -0.80 5.70 28.20
C ARG A 141 -0.48 4.25 28.55
N GLU A 142 0.14 4.01 29.69
CA GLU A 142 0.61 2.70 30.12
C GLU A 142 -0.49 1.63 30.24
N ASP A 143 -1.70 2.03 30.58
CA ASP A 143 -2.87 1.17 30.73
C ASP A 143 -3.75 1.04 29.49
N ALA A 144 -3.33 1.62 28.36
CA ALA A 144 -4.08 1.58 27.10
C ALA A 144 -4.25 0.16 26.57
N PHE A 145 -3.27 -0.70 26.79
CA PHE A 145 -3.27 -2.07 26.31
C PHE A 145 -3.32 -3.08 27.46
N ASN A 146 -3.97 -4.22 27.21
CA ASN A 146 -4.06 -5.33 28.15
C ASN A 146 -4.16 -6.66 27.38
N GLN A 147 -4.31 -7.81 28.08
CA GLN A 147 -4.38 -9.14 27.45
C GLN A 147 -5.55 -9.31 26.47
N GLN A 148 -6.65 -8.60 26.66
CA GLN A 148 -7.83 -8.66 25.77
C GLN A 148 -7.75 -7.66 24.63
N PHE A 149 -7.09 -6.52 24.84
CA PHE A 149 -6.93 -5.41 23.89
C PHE A 149 -5.43 -5.14 23.72
N THR A 150 -4.79 -5.85 22.77
CA THR A 150 -3.35 -5.74 22.49
C THR A 150 -3.07 -4.78 21.32
N PRO A 151 -1.84 -4.26 21.20
CA PRO A 151 -1.45 -3.45 20.03
C PRO A 151 -1.77 -4.14 18.70
N GLU A 152 -1.56 -5.45 18.60
CA GLU A 152 -1.81 -6.23 17.39
C GLU A 152 -3.31 -6.27 17.03
N LYS A 153 -4.17 -6.48 18.05
CA LYS A 153 -5.62 -6.46 17.84
C LYS A 153 -6.11 -5.08 17.42
N PHE A 154 -5.58 -4.04 18.04
CA PHE A 154 -5.96 -2.67 17.70
C PHE A 154 -5.43 -2.27 16.32
N ALA A 155 -4.20 -2.64 15.96
CA ALA A 155 -3.68 -2.49 14.60
C ALA A 155 -4.62 -3.15 13.57
N GLY A 156 -5.13 -4.34 13.86
CA GLY A 156 -6.12 -5.03 13.02
C GLY A 156 -7.44 -4.26 12.87
N VAL A 157 -7.93 -3.62 13.94
CA VAL A 157 -9.13 -2.74 13.88
C VAL A 157 -8.86 -1.53 13.01
N LEU A 158 -7.75 -0.81 13.24
CA LEU A 158 -7.36 0.36 12.45
C LEU A 158 -7.19 0.01 10.98
N PHE A 159 -6.55 -1.11 10.68
CA PHE A 159 -6.41 -1.61 9.32
C PHE A 159 -7.75 -1.91 8.65
N SER A 160 -8.71 -2.47 9.39
CA SER A 160 -10.08 -2.69 8.88
C SER A 160 -10.80 -1.38 8.56
N LEU A 161 -10.60 -0.34 9.36
CA LEU A 161 -11.13 1.01 9.08
C LEU A 161 -10.50 1.62 7.82
N MET A 162 -9.19 1.42 7.61
CA MET A 162 -8.49 1.84 6.40
C MET A 162 -9.02 1.12 5.15
N LEU A 163 -9.25 -0.19 5.22
CA LEU A 163 -9.88 -0.94 4.13
C LEU A 163 -11.30 -0.41 3.83
N SER A 164 -12.07 -0.08 4.87
CA SER A 164 -13.40 0.53 4.71
C SER A 164 -13.32 1.89 4.03
N ALA A 165 -12.34 2.73 4.39
CA ALA A 165 -12.10 4.03 3.75
C ALA A 165 -11.80 3.87 2.24
N LEU A 166 -10.98 2.89 1.86
CA LEU A 166 -10.69 2.56 0.46
C LEU A 166 -11.94 2.14 -0.32
N VAL A 167 -12.79 1.29 0.28
CA VAL A 167 -14.03 0.83 -0.37
C VAL A 167 -15.03 1.96 -0.53
N ARG A 168 -15.15 2.83 0.48
CA ARG A 168 -16.08 3.97 0.48
C ARG A 168 -15.56 5.17 -0.28
N GLN A 169 -14.27 5.20 -0.64
CA GLN A 169 -13.57 6.36 -1.20
C GLN A 169 -13.71 7.61 -0.30
N ASP A 170 -13.69 7.38 1.01
CA ASP A 170 -13.81 8.40 2.03
C ASP A 170 -12.50 8.42 2.86
N PHE A 171 -11.68 9.43 2.61
CA PHE A 171 -10.32 9.54 3.16
C PHE A 171 -10.21 10.59 4.28
N ASP A 172 -11.33 11.01 4.86
CA ASP A 172 -11.30 11.83 6.08
C ASP A 172 -10.92 10.96 7.30
N PRO A 173 -9.74 11.16 7.91
CA PRO A 173 -9.30 10.38 9.06
C PRO A 173 -9.88 10.90 10.39
N SER A 174 -10.63 12.00 10.41
CA SER A 174 -10.98 12.74 11.63
C SER A 174 -11.65 11.86 12.69
N ALA A 175 -12.62 11.04 12.30
CA ALA A 175 -13.32 10.14 13.22
C ALA A 175 -12.39 9.03 13.76
N VAL A 176 -11.51 8.49 12.92
CA VAL A 176 -10.55 7.45 13.31
C VAL A 176 -9.49 8.03 14.25
N LEU A 177 -8.97 9.21 13.95
CA LEU A 177 -8.03 9.92 14.83
C LEU A 177 -8.63 10.21 16.20
N GLU A 178 -9.91 10.60 16.25
CA GLU A 178 -10.62 10.83 17.50
C GLU A 178 -10.80 9.54 18.33
N VAL A 179 -11.14 8.43 17.69
CA VAL A 179 -11.21 7.12 18.36
C VAL A 179 -9.85 6.74 18.93
N VAL A 180 -8.78 6.90 18.15
CA VAL A 180 -7.41 6.60 18.60
C VAL A 180 -7.01 7.48 19.76
N ARG A 181 -7.28 8.80 19.68
CA ARG A 181 -6.96 9.75 20.73
C ARG A 181 -7.62 9.37 22.05
N ARG A 182 -8.91 9.09 22.05
CA ARG A 182 -9.65 8.66 23.26
C ARG A 182 -9.20 7.31 23.78
N THR A 183 -8.83 6.40 22.89
CA THR A 183 -8.44 5.05 23.29
C THR A 183 -7.03 4.98 23.86
N LEU A 184 -6.08 5.74 23.28
CA LEU A 184 -4.66 5.59 23.59
C LEU A 184 -4.07 6.71 24.43
N TYR A 185 -4.60 7.95 24.33
CA TYR A 185 -3.94 9.12 24.92
C TYR A 185 -4.76 9.77 26.04
N GLU A 186 -6.07 9.74 25.95
CA GLU A 186 -6.91 10.30 27.01
C GLU A 186 -7.15 9.28 28.12
N GLY A 187 -6.78 9.62 29.35
CA GLY A 187 -7.20 8.88 30.53
C GLY A 187 -8.72 9.00 30.72
N ASN A 188 -9.37 7.96 31.24
CA ASN A 188 -10.74 8.07 31.73
C ASN A 188 -10.70 9.16 32.82
N SER A 189 -11.27 10.33 32.51
CA SER A 189 -11.63 11.30 33.58
C SER A 189 -12.76 10.62 34.36
N GLU A 190 -12.42 10.04 35.53
CA GLU A 190 -13.43 9.67 36.52
C GLU A 190 -14.22 10.89 36.98
#